data_7c69750fcbafd423dff5fe4d96bd1762
#
_entry.id   7c69750fcbafd423dff5fe4d96bd1762
#
_cell.length_a   1.000
_cell.length_b   1.000
_cell.length_c   1.000
_cell.angle_alpha   90.00
_cell.angle_beta   90.00
_cell.angle_gamma   90.00
#
_symmetry.space_group_name_H-M   'P 1'
#
loop_
_entity.id
_entity.type
_entity.pdbx_description
1 polymer ?
#
loop_
_entity_poly.entity_id
_entity_poly.type
_entity_poly.pdbx_seq_one_letter_code
_entity_poly.pdbx_strand_id
1 'polypeptide(L)'
;MLSSAQLSRDLRGALAAGDLSIAFQGQYDLDPTATDVPSAGSPVVLEALCRWAHPVLGAVPPDVFIPLAEQADFLDQVDAYVFSHAAARVAQWRNEGYEVGLAVNASPAHFSSGYAEVVIAGLDELSLDPRVVTVEITEAPSPQLRPPMLAAIESLRAVGVTISVDDFAVGDTTVAMLESLPIDEVKIDRSLTQRADAAAEEAIAAVVETSANHGWRVVAEGIETVEDLERSVSRGCRRGQGFLWGVPLGADAMGDLLRQRN
;
A
#
# COMPACT_ATOMS: atom_id res chain seq x y z
N MET A 1 22.92 21.32 -9.61
CA MET A 1 22.03 20.42 -8.82
C MET A 1 21.10 21.27 -7.97
N LEU A 2 19.81 20.97 -7.94
CA LEU A 2 18.89 21.64 -7.03
C LEU A 2 19.22 21.23 -5.58
N SER A 3 19.09 22.15 -4.63
CA SER A 3 19.22 21.81 -3.21
C SER A 3 17.96 21.10 -2.69
N SER A 4 18.09 20.30 -1.61
CA SER A 4 16.92 19.65 -0.96
C SER A 4 15.85 20.68 -0.59
N ALA A 5 16.24 21.87 -0.11
CA ALA A 5 15.30 22.94 0.21
C ALA A 5 14.58 23.51 -1.02
N GLN A 6 15.23 23.56 -2.19
CA GLN A 6 14.57 23.93 -3.43
C GLN A 6 13.60 22.84 -3.87
N LEU A 7 14.03 21.58 -3.87
CA LEU A 7 13.24 20.46 -4.30
C LEU A 7 11.98 20.28 -3.41
N SER A 8 12.11 20.51 -2.10
CA SER A 8 10.97 20.50 -1.17
C SER A 8 9.95 21.62 -1.47
N ARG A 9 10.42 22.84 -1.83
CA ARG A 9 9.52 23.93 -2.26
C ARG A 9 8.82 23.60 -3.57
N ASP A 10 9.55 23.03 -4.53
CA ASP A 10 9.00 22.65 -5.83
C ASP A 10 7.94 21.53 -5.68
N LEU A 11 8.18 20.55 -4.79
CA LEU A 11 7.21 19.50 -4.45
C LEU A 11 5.94 20.09 -3.82
N ARG A 12 6.09 21.00 -2.85
CA ARG A 12 4.94 21.69 -2.22
C ARG A 12 4.15 22.51 -3.24
N GLY A 13 4.85 23.14 -4.18
CA GLY A 13 4.23 23.84 -5.32
C GLY A 13 3.45 22.90 -6.23
N ALA A 14 4.03 21.76 -6.57
CA ALA A 14 3.38 20.73 -7.39
C ALA A 14 2.14 20.15 -6.70
N LEU A 15 2.22 19.87 -5.40
CA LEU A 15 1.09 19.42 -4.60
C LEU A 15 -0.06 20.45 -4.63
N ALA A 16 0.25 21.74 -4.39
CA ALA A 16 -0.74 22.81 -4.39
C ALA A 16 -1.36 23.06 -5.78
N ALA A 17 -0.61 22.79 -6.85
CA ALA A 17 -1.07 22.93 -8.23
C ALA A 17 -1.86 21.68 -8.74
N GLY A 18 -1.82 20.56 -8.00
CA GLY A 18 -2.40 19.29 -8.45
C GLY A 18 -1.55 18.59 -9.51
N ASP A 19 -0.25 18.86 -9.56
CA ASP A 19 0.68 18.31 -10.55
C ASP A 19 1.32 16.97 -10.15
N LEU A 20 0.93 16.42 -8.98
CA LEU A 20 1.28 15.05 -8.63
C LEU A 20 0.33 14.08 -9.36
N SER A 21 0.86 12.96 -9.78
CA SER A 21 0.06 11.90 -10.40
C SER A 21 0.06 10.63 -9.58
N ILE A 22 -0.89 9.73 -9.85
CA ILE A 22 -1.04 8.47 -9.15
C ILE A 22 -0.89 7.34 -10.16
N ALA A 23 0.03 6.43 -9.86
CA ALA A 23 0.09 5.13 -10.51
C ALA A 23 -0.55 4.08 -9.62
N PHE A 24 -1.13 3.05 -10.22
CA PHE A 24 -1.80 1.96 -9.54
C PHE A 24 -1.08 0.66 -9.83
N GLN A 25 -0.83 -0.14 -8.80
CA GLN A 25 -0.30 -1.49 -8.92
C GLN A 25 -1.29 -2.51 -8.36
N GLY A 26 -1.53 -3.58 -9.13
CA GLY A 26 -2.47 -4.62 -8.72
C GLY A 26 -1.92 -5.55 -7.65
N GLN A 27 -2.75 -5.88 -6.69
CA GLN A 27 -2.60 -7.00 -5.78
C GLN A 27 -3.58 -8.11 -6.20
N TYR A 28 -3.15 -9.36 -6.09
CA TYR A 28 -3.87 -10.53 -6.60
C TYR A 28 -4.02 -11.58 -5.51
N ASP A 29 -5.22 -12.14 -5.36
CA ASP A 29 -5.41 -13.26 -4.43
C ASP A 29 -4.65 -14.49 -4.94
N LEU A 30 -3.99 -15.18 -4.02
CA LEU A 30 -3.21 -16.38 -4.29
C LEU A 30 -4.03 -17.61 -3.89
N ASP A 31 -4.41 -18.41 -4.88
CA ASP A 31 -5.12 -19.66 -4.65
C ASP A 31 -4.12 -20.83 -4.57
N PRO A 32 -3.99 -21.50 -3.40
CA PRO A 32 -3.09 -22.63 -3.24
C PRO A 32 -3.51 -23.87 -4.07
N THR A 33 -4.72 -23.87 -4.62
CA THR A 33 -5.24 -24.96 -5.45
C THR A 33 -5.13 -24.68 -6.95
N ALA A 34 -4.79 -23.45 -7.33
CA ALA A 34 -4.62 -23.08 -8.73
C ALA A 34 -3.38 -23.78 -9.31
N THR A 35 -3.57 -24.52 -10.39
CA THR A 35 -2.49 -25.20 -11.11
C THR A 35 -1.82 -24.31 -12.16
N ASP A 36 -2.45 -23.19 -12.45
CA ASP A 36 -1.95 -22.22 -13.43
C ASP A 36 -1.53 -20.93 -12.71
N VAL A 37 -0.47 -20.32 -13.23
CA VAL A 37 -0.07 -18.97 -12.80
C VAL A 37 -1.27 -18.05 -12.96
N PRO A 38 -1.64 -17.25 -11.94
CA PRO A 38 -2.74 -16.28 -12.04
C PRO A 38 -2.36 -15.16 -13.03
N SER A 39 -2.08 -15.53 -14.29
CA SER A 39 -1.64 -14.60 -15.32
C SER A 39 -2.78 -13.79 -15.91
N ALA A 40 -4.02 -14.17 -15.63
CA ALA A 40 -5.20 -13.62 -16.27
C ALA A 40 -6.30 -13.11 -15.31
N GLY A 41 -6.12 -13.21 -14.00
CA GLY A 41 -7.11 -12.69 -13.05
C GLY A 41 -7.10 -11.16 -13.00
N SER A 42 -8.26 -10.57 -12.67
CA SER A 42 -8.33 -9.15 -12.34
C SER A 42 -7.67 -8.89 -10.98
N PRO A 43 -7.00 -7.74 -10.78
CA PRO A 43 -6.51 -7.36 -9.46
C PRO A 43 -7.70 -7.20 -8.50
N VAL A 44 -7.51 -7.62 -7.25
CA VAL A 44 -8.55 -7.49 -6.20
C VAL A 44 -8.40 -6.19 -5.42
N VAL A 45 -7.17 -5.65 -5.36
CA VAL A 45 -6.85 -4.34 -4.76
C VAL A 45 -5.85 -3.63 -5.67
N LEU A 46 -5.94 -2.32 -5.72
CA LEU A 46 -5.01 -1.45 -6.42
C LEU A 46 -4.29 -0.57 -5.41
N GLU A 47 -2.99 -0.75 -5.26
CA GLU A 47 -2.16 0.14 -4.46
C GLU A 47 -1.91 1.45 -5.23
N ALA A 48 -2.21 2.56 -4.57
CA ALA A 48 -2.00 3.91 -5.10
C ALA A 48 -0.61 4.43 -4.75
N LEU A 49 0.17 4.70 -5.76
CA LEU A 49 1.56 5.10 -5.65
C LEU A 49 1.75 6.51 -6.19
N CYS A 50 2.11 7.45 -5.33
CA CYS A 50 2.39 8.83 -5.73
C CYS A 50 3.54 8.90 -6.73
N ARG A 51 3.40 9.77 -7.73
CA ARG A 51 4.40 10.04 -8.76
C ARG A 51 4.58 11.53 -8.93
N TRP A 52 5.81 11.97 -9.02
CA TRP A 52 6.16 13.35 -9.25
C TRP A 52 7.03 13.53 -10.50
N ALA A 53 6.52 14.26 -11.48
CA ALA A 53 7.25 14.67 -12.67
C ALA A 53 7.71 16.12 -12.49
N HIS A 54 8.97 16.32 -12.08
CA HIS A 54 9.52 17.64 -11.91
C HIS A 54 9.86 18.27 -13.29
N PRO A 55 9.51 19.55 -13.54
CA PRO A 55 9.63 20.15 -14.87
C PRO A 55 11.07 20.21 -15.42
N VAL A 56 12.07 20.18 -14.53
CA VAL A 56 13.49 20.24 -14.92
C VAL A 56 14.20 18.89 -14.77
N LEU A 57 13.83 18.09 -13.76
CA LEU A 57 14.50 16.82 -13.43
C LEU A 57 13.83 15.61 -14.06
N GLY A 58 12.62 15.76 -14.61
CA GLY A 58 11.81 14.62 -15.03
C GLY A 58 11.22 13.86 -13.86
N ALA A 59 11.07 12.55 -13.97
CA ALA A 59 10.52 11.72 -12.91
C ALA A 59 11.44 11.73 -11.68
N VAL A 60 10.91 12.16 -10.54
CA VAL A 60 11.59 12.09 -9.24
C VAL A 60 11.02 10.89 -8.48
N PRO A 61 11.86 9.93 -8.05
CA PRO A 61 11.39 8.73 -7.41
C PRO A 61 10.88 9.00 -5.98
N PRO A 62 9.91 8.18 -5.47
CA PRO A 62 9.32 8.37 -4.14
C PRO A 62 10.32 8.38 -2.99
N ASP A 63 11.33 7.52 -3.03
CA ASP A 63 12.42 7.45 -2.05
C ASP A 63 13.24 8.75 -1.94
N VAL A 64 13.15 9.63 -2.93
CA VAL A 64 13.75 10.96 -2.91
C VAL A 64 12.76 12.01 -2.38
N PHE A 65 11.51 12.03 -2.86
CA PHE A 65 10.62 13.14 -2.52
C PHE A 65 9.78 12.91 -1.24
N ILE A 66 9.48 11.68 -0.86
CA ILE A 66 8.74 11.38 0.39
C ILE A 66 9.53 11.87 1.62
N PRO A 67 10.84 11.56 1.77
CA PRO A 67 11.62 12.11 2.87
C PRO A 67 11.72 13.63 2.87
N LEU A 68 11.64 14.29 1.71
CA LEU A 68 11.63 15.76 1.65
C LEU A 68 10.31 16.34 2.17
N ALA A 69 9.18 15.70 1.87
CA ALA A 69 7.88 16.09 2.39
C ALA A 69 7.81 15.89 3.90
N GLU A 70 8.34 14.77 4.40
CA GLU A 70 8.41 14.45 5.82
C GLU A 70 9.27 15.46 6.59
N GLN A 71 10.52 15.73 6.15
CA GLN A 71 11.42 16.69 6.77
C GLN A 71 10.88 18.13 6.75
N ALA A 72 10.02 18.46 5.81
CA ALA A 72 9.39 19.77 5.67
C ALA A 72 7.97 19.84 6.24
N ASP A 73 7.55 18.81 6.98
CA ASP A 73 6.30 18.72 7.73
C ASP A 73 5.03 18.98 6.87
N PHE A 74 4.93 18.25 5.73
CA PHE A 74 3.73 18.27 4.87
C PHE A 74 3.43 16.92 4.19
N LEU A 75 4.01 15.83 4.70
CA LEU A 75 3.75 14.49 4.14
C LEU A 75 2.28 14.08 4.33
N ASP A 76 1.65 14.51 5.43
CA ASP A 76 0.21 14.35 5.66
C ASP A 76 -0.66 14.93 4.53
N GLN A 77 -0.23 16.05 3.95
CA GLN A 77 -0.92 16.67 2.81
C GLN A 77 -0.72 15.86 1.53
N VAL A 78 0.44 15.22 1.36
CA VAL A 78 0.68 14.29 0.24
C VAL A 78 -0.18 13.05 0.41
N ASP A 79 -0.23 12.45 1.61
CA ASP A 79 -1.04 11.27 1.90
C ASP A 79 -2.54 11.55 1.66
N ALA A 80 -3.04 12.69 2.14
CA ALA A 80 -4.42 13.12 1.92
C ALA A 80 -4.72 13.36 0.43
N TYR A 81 -3.79 13.95 -0.32
CA TYR A 81 -3.91 14.14 -1.77
C TYR A 81 -4.00 12.80 -2.49
N VAL A 82 -3.10 11.86 -2.18
CA VAL A 82 -3.08 10.53 -2.78
C VAL A 82 -4.38 9.80 -2.50
N PHE A 83 -4.81 9.77 -1.23
CA PHE A 83 -6.07 9.15 -0.85
C PHE A 83 -7.26 9.73 -1.64
N SER A 84 -7.42 11.04 -1.63
CA SER A 84 -8.59 11.68 -2.26
C SER A 84 -8.69 11.39 -3.77
N HIS A 85 -7.55 11.47 -4.49
CA HIS A 85 -7.52 11.23 -5.93
C HIS A 85 -7.66 9.74 -6.29
N ALA A 86 -7.02 8.86 -5.50
CA ALA A 86 -7.10 7.42 -5.72
C ALA A 86 -8.49 6.88 -5.38
N ALA A 87 -9.08 7.32 -4.26
CA ALA A 87 -10.43 6.92 -3.87
C ALA A 87 -11.48 7.34 -4.89
N ALA A 88 -11.40 8.58 -5.41
CA ALA A 88 -12.29 9.05 -6.47
C ALA A 88 -12.18 8.19 -7.74
N ARG A 89 -10.96 7.79 -8.12
CA ARG A 89 -10.74 6.95 -9.28
C ARG A 89 -11.26 5.52 -9.07
N VAL A 90 -11.02 4.93 -7.90
CA VAL A 90 -11.54 3.58 -7.58
C VAL A 90 -13.06 3.60 -7.48
N ALA A 91 -13.67 4.63 -6.87
CA ALA A 91 -15.12 4.80 -6.85
C ALA A 91 -15.72 4.85 -8.26
N GLN A 92 -15.07 5.57 -9.20
CA GLN A 92 -15.47 5.58 -10.60
C GLN A 92 -15.41 4.17 -11.21
N TRP A 93 -14.31 3.44 -11.08
CA TRP A 93 -14.18 2.08 -11.61
C TRP A 93 -15.22 1.13 -11.01
N ARG A 94 -15.49 1.23 -9.71
CA ARG A 94 -16.54 0.42 -9.08
C ARG A 94 -17.93 0.75 -9.61
N ASN A 95 -18.23 2.02 -9.89
CA ASN A 95 -19.47 2.43 -10.54
C ASN A 95 -19.56 1.92 -11.99
N GLU A 96 -18.44 1.70 -12.65
CA GLU A 96 -18.36 1.06 -13.97
C GLU A 96 -18.50 -0.48 -13.90
N GLY A 97 -18.59 -1.04 -12.70
CA GLY A 97 -18.81 -2.49 -12.45
C GLY A 97 -17.56 -3.29 -12.15
N TYR A 98 -16.39 -2.66 -11.96
CA TYR A 98 -15.17 -3.38 -11.60
C TYR A 98 -15.07 -3.60 -10.07
N GLU A 99 -14.89 -4.84 -9.65
CA GLU A 99 -14.76 -5.19 -8.23
C GLU A 99 -13.32 -5.05 -7.74
N VAL A 100 -12.84 -3.81 -7.63
CA VAL A 100 -11.50 -3.51 -7.13
C VAL A 100 -11.54 -2.73 -5.82
N GLY A 101 -10.61 -3.04 -4.91
CA GLY A 101 -10.33 -2.26 -3.71
C GLY A 101 -9.21 -1.25 -3.95
N LEU A 102 -8.94 -0.45 -2.92
CA LEU A 102 -7.88 0.56 -2.89
C LEU A 102 -6.95 0.30 -1.71
N ALA A 103 -5.65 0.33 -1.93
CA ALA A 103 -4.65 0.44 -0.87
C ALA A 103 -3.92 1.79 -1.00
N VAL A 104 -3.72 2.47 0.13
CA VAL A 104 -3.02 3.76 0.20
C VAL A 104 -2.02 3.75 1.33
N ASN A 105 -0.86 4.30 1.07
CA ASN A 105 0.19 4.48 2.06
C ASN A 105 -0.13 5.64 3.01
N ALA A 106 0.20 5.48 4.29
CA ALA A 106 0.10 6.51 5.30
C ALA A 106 1.36 6.52 6.17
N SER A 107 1.97 7.69 6.33
CA SER A 107 3.17 7.82 7.16
C SER A 107 2.85 7.66 8.65
N PRO A 108 3.55 6.76 9.39
CA PRO A 108 3.35 6.59 10.84
C PRO A 108 3.58 7.87 11.63
N ALA A 109 4.46 8.75 11.15
CA ALA A 109 4.80 10.00 11.83
C ALA A 109 3.61 10.98 11.87
N HIS A 110 2.76 10.94 10.85
CA HIS A 110 1.62 11.83 10.65
C HIS A 110 0.27 11.12 10.77
N PHE A 111 0.27 9.82 11.04
CA PHE A 111 -0.95 9.05 11.23
C PHE A 111 -1.69 9.51 12.50
N SER A 112 -2.75 10.25 12.31
CA SER A 112 -3.47 10.97 13.36
C SER A 112 -4.99 10.91 13.15
N SER A 113 -5.74 11.37 14.14
CA SER A 113 -7.20 11.52 14.03
C SER A 113 -7.60 12.40 12.84
N GLY A 114 -6.82 13.43 12.52
CA GLY A 114 -7.06 14.29 11.35
C GLY A 114 -6.95 13.55 10.03
N TYR A 115 -5.98 12.66 9.86
CA TYR A 115 -5.90 11.81 8.67
C TYR A 115 -7.07 10.81 8.61
N ALA A 116 -7.42 10.18 9.73
CA ALA A 116 -8.56 9.27 9.78
C ALA A 116 -9.88 9.99 9.43
N GLU A 117 -10.07 11.22 9.89
CA GLU A 117 -11.24 12.06 9.54
C GLU A 117 -11.28 12.36 8.03
N VAL A 118 -10.14 12.68 7.41
CA VAL A 118 -10.06 12.89 5.94
C VAL A 118 -10.47 11.63 5.18
N VAL A 119 -9.96 10.46 5.60
CA VAL A 119 -10.32 9.18 4.97
C VAL A 119 -11.81 8.91 5.12
N ILE A 120 -12.35 8.98 6.33
CA ILE A 120 -13.77 8.68 6.60
C ILE A 120 -14.69 9.63 5.83
N ALA A 121 -14.40 10.94 5.86
CA ALA A 121 -15.20 11.94 5.13
C ALA A 121 -15.15 11.71 3.62
N GLY A 122 -13.98 11.38 3.06
CA GLY A 122 -13.84 11.08 1.63
C GLY A 122 -14.59 9.81 1.20
N LEU A 123 -14.62 8.78 2.06
CA LEU A 123 -15.40 7.56 1.82
C LEU A 123 -16.90 7.87 1.77
N ASP A 124 -17.38 8.66 2.71
CA ASP A 124 -18.79 9.08 2.76
C ASP A 124 -19.18 9.93 1.53
N GLU A 125 -18.35 10.91 1.16
CA GLU A 125 -18.58 11.78 0.00
C GLU A 125 -18.66 10.99 -1.30
N LEU A 126 -17.78 10.00 -1.47
CA LEU A 126 -17.72 9.14 -2.65
C LEU A 126 -18.72 7.98 -2.61
N SER A 127 -19.42 7.77 -1.49
CA SER A 127 -20.25 6.59 -1.23
C SER A 127 -19.46 5.28 -1.46
N LEU A 128 -18.18 5.28 -1.11
CA LEU A 128 -17.29 4.13 -1.25
C LEU A 128 -17.35 3.28 0.01
N ASP A 129 -17.62 1.99 -0.14
CA ASP A 129 -17.65 1.06 0.99
C ASP A 129 -16.27 1.03 1.69
N PRO A 130 -16.17 1.37 2.99
CA PRO A 130 -14.90 1.37 3.71
C PRO A 130 -14.15 0.03 3.65
N ARG A 131 -14.88 -1.09 3.53
CA ARG A 131 -14.30 -2.45 3.48
C ARG A 131 -13.47 -2.73 2.23
N VAL A 132 -13.57 -1.88 1.21
CA VAL A 132 -12.74 -2.01 0.00
C VAL A 132 -11.47 -1.18 0.08
N VAL A 133 -11.23 -0.48 1.19
CA VAL A 133 -10.05 0.38 1.39
C VAL A 133 -9.12 -0.22 2.44
N THR A 134 -7.86 -0.26 2.10
CA THR A 134 -6.75 -0.61 2.99
C THR A 134 -5.87 0.62 3.18
N VAL A 135 -5.53 0.92 4.43
CA VAL A 135 -4.50 1.93 4.77
C VAL A 135 -3.25 1.16 5.18
N GLU A 136 -2.18 1.37 4.44
CA GLU A 136 -0.88 0.72 4.63
C GLU A 136 0.04 1.63 5.44
N ILE A 137 0.53 1.14 6.56
CA ILE A 137 1.41 1.87 7.47
C ILE A 137 2.79 1.28 7.33
N THR A 138 3.76 2.07 6.89
CA THR A 138 5.14 1.61 6.70
C THR A 138 5.80 1.27 8.04
N GLU A 139 6.62 0.23 8.05
CA GLU A 139 7.34 -0.26 9.23
C GLU A 139 8.37 0.75 9.77
N ALA A 140 8.97 1.56 8.93
CA ALA A 140 10.08 2.44 9.29
C ALA A 140 9.67 3.91 9.45
N PRO A 141 10.12 4.59 10.52
CA PRO A 141 10.73 4.04 11.74
C PRO A 141 9.72 3.26 12.53
N SER A 142 10.15 2.17 13.19
CA SER A 142 9.29 1.30 14.02
C SER A 142 8.12 2.06 14.62
N PRO A 143 6.87 1.71 14.34
CA PRO A 143 5.73 2.45 14.80
C PRO A 143 5.72 2.45 16.33
N GLN A 144 6.26 3.51 16.91
CA GLN A 144 6.08 3.71 18.34
C GLN A 144 4.58 3.94 18.53
N LEU A 145 3.94 3.04 19.27
CA LEU A 145 2.53 3.10 19.58
C LEU A 145 2.21 4.42 20.30
N ARG A 146 1.94 5.46 19.52
CA ARG A 146 1.52 6.75 20.05
C ARG A 146 0.00 6.69 20.22
N PRO A 147 -0.55 7.15 21.34
CA PRO A 147 -2.00 7.16 21.55
C PRO A 147 -2.80 7.79 20.40
N PRO A 148 -2.36 8.88 19.72
CA PRO A 148 -3.07 9.43 18.57
C PRO A 148 -3.11 8.48 17.37
N MET A 149 -2.05 7.71 17.12
CA MET A 149 -1.99 6.72 16.05
C MET A 149 -2.96 5.56 16.32
N LEU A 150 -2.97 5.03 17.55
CA LEU A 150 -3.90 3.97 17.93
C LEU A 150 -5.36 4.41 17.77
N ALA A 151 -5.69 5.63 18.24
CA ALA A 151 -7.04 6.17 18.09
C ALA A 151 -7.45 6.32 16.62
N ALA A 152 -6.53 6.73 15.74
CA ALA A 152 -6.77 6.82 14.30
C ALA A 152 -7.02 5.43 13.68
N ILE A 153 -6.18 4.44 14.02
CA ILE A 153 -6.37 3.04 13.58
C ILE A 153 -7.74 2.52 14.02
N GLU A 154 -8.09 2.69 15.30
CA GLU A 154 -9.37 2.23 15.84
C GLU A 154 -10.56 2.90 15.14
N SER A 155 -10.47 4.21 14.85
CA SER A 155 -11.51 4.95 14.14
C SER A 155 -11.72 4.43 12.71
N LEU A 156 -10.64 4.18 11.96
CA LEU A 156 -10.70 3.63 10.62
C LEU A 156 -11.25 2.19 10.61
N ARG A 157 -10.79 1.35 11.53
CA ARG A 157 -11.30 -0.03 11.65
C ARG A 157 -12.76 -0.07 12.06
N ALA A 158 -13.22 0.86 12.90
CA ALA A 158 -14.61 0.93 13.34
C ALA A 158 -15.59 1.16 12.18
N VAL A 159 -15.17 1.84 11.11
CA VAL A 159 -15.98 2.01 9.90
C VAL A 159 -15.77 0.89 8.87
N GLY A 160 -14.78 0.02 9.07
CA GLY A 160 -14.52 -1.14 8.22
C GLY A 160 -13.31 -1.04 7.30
N VAL A 161 -12.49 0.02 7.42
CA VAL A 161 -11.22 0.15 6.70
C VAL A 161 -10.23 -0.88 7.22
N THR A 162 -9.55 -1.58 6.31
CA THR A 162 -8.46 -2.52 6.62
C THR A 162 -7.19 -1.76 6.98
N ILE A 163 -6.48 -2.18 8.00
CA ILE A 163 -5.15 -1.65 8.35
C ILE A 163 -4.10 -2.70 8.04
N SER A 164 -3.13 -2.32 7.22
CA SER A 164 -2.00 -3.14 6.82
C SER A 164 -0.68 -2.58 7.37
N VAL A 165 0.21 -3.44 7.82
CA VAL A 165 1.62 -3.06 8.06
C VAL A 165 2.41 -3.43 6.83
N ASP A 166 3.09 -2.43 6.26
CA ASP A 166 3.88 -2.56 5.04
C ASP A 166 5.38 -2.72 5.32
N ASP A 167 6.11 -3.24 4.34
CA ASP A 167 7.57 -3.41 4.36
C ASP A 167 8.09 -4.29 5.53
N PHE A 168 7.32 -5.26 6.04
CA PHE A 168 7.81 -6.14 7.10
C PHE A 168 9.12 -6.83 6.70
N ALA A 169 10.13 -6.68 7.56
CA ALA A 169 11.51 -7.14 7.45
C ALA A 169 12.53 -6.15 6.86
N VAL A 170 12.12 -4.94 6.48
CA VAL A 170 13.06 -3.89 6.08
C VAL A 170 13.64 -3.18 7.30
N GLY A 171 12.89 -3.09 8.40
CA GLY A 171 13.26 -2.40 9.63
C GLY A 171 13.46 -3.34 10.82
N ASP A 172 13.19 -2.84 12.01
CA ASP A 172 13.35 -3.50 13.29
C ASP A 172 12.04 -4.13 13.83
N THR A 173 10.97 -4.15 13.04
CA THR A 173 9.66 -4.65 13.48
C THR A 173 9.74 -6.16 13.69
N THR A 174 9.39 -6.58 14.89
CA THR A 174 9.27 -7.99 15.25
C THR A 174 7.82 -8.44 15.19
N VAL A 175 7.60 -9.75 15.08
CA VAL A 175 6.25 -10.33 15.15
C VAL A 175 5.53 -9.90 16.44
N ALA A 176 6.23 -9.84 17.58
CA ALA A 176 5.67 -9.38 18.85
C ALA A 176 5.20 -7.91 18.82
N MET A 177 5.84 -7.07 18.00
CA MET A 177 5.39 -5.68 17.81
C MET A 177 4.12 -5.65 16.95
N LEU A 178 4.01 -6.48 15.91
CA LEU A 178 2.78 -6.61 15.12
C LEU A 178 1.59 -7.01 16.00
N GLU A 179 1.78 -7.95 16.94
CA GLU A 179 0.73 -8.39 17.88
C GLU A 179 0.20 -7.28 18.78
N SER A 180 0.99 -6.23 18.99
CA SER A 180 0.57 -5.06 19.76
C SER A 180 -0.25 -4.04 18.99
N LEU A 181 -0.34 -4.19 17.65
CA LEU A 181 -1.08 -3.29 16.76
C LEU A 181 -2.45 -3.88 16.41
N PRO A 182 -3.51 -3.07 16.39
CA PRO A 182 -4.82 -3.49 15.88
C PRO A 182 -4.83 -3.48 14.35
N ILE A 183 -4.21 -4.49 13.74
CA ILE A 183 -4.05 -4.63 12.29
C ILE A 183 -4.89 -5.77 11.72
N ASP A 184 -5.03 -5.80 10.41
CA ASP A 184 -5.81 -6.79 9.67
C ASP A 184 -4.96 -7.50 8.59
N GLU A 185 -3.79 -6.91 8.25
CA GLU A 185 -2.95 -7.38 7.16
C GLU A 185 -1.47 -7.06 7.42
N VAL A 186 -0.57 -7.92 6.93
CA VAL A 186 0.88 -7.72 6.95
C VAL A 186 1.41 -7.97 5.53
N LYS A 187 2.19 -7.02 4.99
CA LYS A 187 2.89 -7.16 3.73
C LYS A 187 4.33 -7.53 3.99
N ILE A 188 4.79 -8.63 3.40
CA ILE A 188 6.16 -9.13 3.50
C ILE A 188 6.95 -8.53 2.34
N ASP A 189 7.97 -7.74 2.66
CA ASP A 189 8.84 -7.10 1.68
C ASP A 189 9.56 -8.11 0.77
N ARG A 190 9.86 -7.67 -0.45
CA ARG A 190 10.57 -8.45 -1.46
C ARG A 190 11.91 -9.01 -0.98
N SER A 191 12.58 -8.31 -0.06
CA SER A 191 13.87 -8.77 0.49
C SER A 191 13.79 -10.09 1.26
N LEU A 192 12.57 -10.45 1.73
CA LEU A 192 12.27 -11.77 2.27
C LEU A 192 11.58 -12.68 1.25
N THR A 193 10.60 -12.15 0.52
CA THR A 193 9.81 -12.93 -0.46
C THR A 193 10.69 -13.63 -1.48
N GLN A 194 11.71 -12.95 -2.01
CA GLN A 194 12.61 -13.47 -3.04
C GLN A 194 13.71 -14.39 -2.50
N ARG A 195 13.89 -14.48 -1.19
CA ARG A 195 14.91 -15.36 -0.58
C ARG A 195 14.39 -16.79 -0.41
N ALA A 196 15.32 -17.76 -0.54
CA ALA A 196 15.05 -19.19 -0.40
C ALA A 196 15.95 -19.85 0.68
N ASP A 197 16.53 -19.04 1.58
CA ASP A 197 17.37 -19.56 2.66
C ASP A 197 16.55 -19.81 3.94
N ALA A 198 17.11 -20.60 4.85
CA ALA A 198 16.45 -21.04 6.07
C ALA A 198 16.00 -19.88 6.98
N ALA A 199 16.76 -18.76 7.01
CA ALA A 199 16.41 -17.62 7.84
C ALA A 199 15.16 -16.89 7.29
N ALA A 200 15.02 -16.76 5.96
CA ALA A 200 13.83 -16.22 5.35
C ALA A 200 12.62 -17.15 5.57
N GLU A 201 12.79 -18.46 5.45
CA GLU A 201 11.74 -19.45 5.74
C GLU A 201 11.22 -19.33 7.17
N GLU A 202 12.14 -19.26 8.15
CA GLU A 202 11.80 -19.12 9.57
C GLU A 202 11.05 -17.80 9.85
N ALA A 203 11.53 -16.68 9.30
CA ALA A 203 10.90 -15.38 9.48
C ALA A 203 9.48 -15.32 8.88
N ILE A 204 9.30 -15.83 7.66
CA ILE A 204 7.99 -15.85 7.00
C ILE A 204 7.04 -16.81 7.72
N ALA A 205 7.52 -18.00 8.12
CA ALA A 205 6.70 -18.95 8.87
C ALA A 205 6.16 -18.35 10.17
N ALA A 206 7.00 -17.61 10.91
CA ALA A 206 6.59 -16.94 12.14
C ALA A 206 5.47 -15.91 11.89
N VAL A 207 5.59 -15.10 10.84
CA VAL A 207 4.54 -14.13 10.46
C VAL A 207 3.26 -14.84 10.05
N VAL A 208 3.35 -15.86 9.20
CA VAL A 208 2.18 -16.61 8.71
C VAL A 208 1.45 -17.33 9.85
N GLU A 209 2.18 -17.96 10.77
CA GLU A 209 1.61 -18.61 11.95
C GLU A 209 0.89 -17.59 12.86
N THR A 210 1.55 -16.47 13.17
CA THR A 210 0.95 -15.41 13.97
C THR A 210 -0.28 -14.83 13.28
N SER A 211 -0.19 -14.56 11.98
CA SER A 211 -1.30 -14.04 11.19
C SER A 211 -2.51 -14.98 11.21
N ALA A 212 -2.28 -16.29 11.12
CA ALA A 212 -3.35 -17.29 11.21
C ALA A 212 -4.05 -17.26 12.58
N ASN A 213 -3.31 -17.03 13.67
CA ASN A 213 -3.87 -16.94 15.02
C ASN A 213 -4.68 -15.66 15.25
N HIS A 214 -4.34 -14.56 14.58
CA HIS A 214 -5.01 -13.27 14.70
C HIS A 214 -6.04 -12.99 13.60
N GLY A 215 -6.12 -13.85 12.58
CA GLY A 215 -6.99 -13.66 11.41
C GLY A 215 -6.49 -12.58 10.44
N TRP A 216 -5.20 -12.25 10.47
CA TRP A 216 -4.60 -11.31 9.54
C TRP A 216 -4.37 -11.95 8.18
N ARG A 217 -4.41 -11.13 7.13
CA ARG A 217 -3.98 -11.54 5.80
C ARG A 217 -2.48 -11.33 5.65
N VAL A 218 -1.81 -12.24 4.95
CA VAL A 218 -0.40 -12.08 4.58
C VAL A 218 -0.31 -11.82 3.08
N VAL A 219 0.32 -10.72 2.71
CA VAL A 219 0.59 -10.31 1.34
C VAL A 219 2.08 -10.48 1.05
N ALA A 220 2.45 -11.15 -0.03
CA ALA A 220 3.83 -11.25 -0.47
C ALA A 220 4.12 -10.18 -1.54
N GLU A 221 5.14 -9.38 -1.32
CA GLU A 221 5.56 -8.36 -2.27
C GLU A 221 6.75 -8.79 -3.12
N GLY A 222 6.96 -8.07 -4.24
CA GLY A 222 8.10 -8.31 -5.11
C GLY A 222 8.08 -9.67 -5.81
N ILE A 223 6.91 -10.23 -6.08
CA ILE A 223 6.78 -11.43 -6.89
C ILE A 223 7.11 -11.08 -8.34
N GLU A 224 8.26 -11.50 -8.83
CA GLU A 224 8.75 -11.19 -10.17
C GLU A 224 8.77 -12.43 -11.09
N THR A 225 8.86 -13.61 -10.50
CA THR A 225 8.94 -14.89 -11.22
C THR A 225 7.84 -15.85 -10.76
N VAL A 226 7.62 -16.89 -11.55
CA VAL A 226 6.71 -18.01 -11.21
C VAL A 226 7.22 -18.72 -9.95
N GLU A 227 8.52 -18.86 -9.81
CA GLU A 227 9.15 -19.48 -8.65
C GLU A 227 8.91 -18.66 -7.35
N ASP A 228 8.89 -17.32 -7.43
CA ASP A 228 8.54 -16.47 -6.31
C ASP A 228 7.07 -16.65 -5.93
N LEU A 229 6.19 -16.75 -6.93
CA LEU A 229 4.76 -17.00 -6.71
C LEU A 229 4.54 -18.36 -6.01
N GLU A 230 5.08 -19.44 -6.58
CA GLU A 230 4.94 -20.79 -6.02
C GLU A 230 5.47 -20.86 -4.59
N ARG A 231 6.60 -20.22 -4.33
CA ARG A 231 7.19 -20.13 -3.00
C ARG A 231 6.30 -19.35 -2.04
N SER A 232 5.75 -18.21 -2.45
CA SER A 232 4.83 -17.40 -1.63
C SER A 232 3.55 -18.16 -1.27
N VAL A 233 2.97 -18.87 -2.24
CA VAL A 233 1.81 -19.74 -2.02
C VAL A 233 2.15 -20.88 -1.04
N SER A 234 3.28 -21.56 -1.24
CA SER A 234 3.71 -22.67 -0.37
C SER A 234 3.98 -22.22 1.07
N ARG A 235 4.42 -21.00 1.26
CA ARG A 235 4.64 -20.35 2.56
C ARG A 235 3.34 -19.92 3.26
N GLY A 236 2.21 -19.94 2.56
CA GLY A 236 0.90 -19.62 3.12
C GLY A 236 0.45 -18.17 2.89
N CYS A 237 1.15 -17.38 2.07
CA CYS A 237 0.66 -16.07 1.66
C CYS A 237 -0.66 -16.21 0.89
N ARG A 238 -1.59 -15.29 1.10
CA ARG A 238 -2.94 -15.33 0.52
C ARG A 238 -3.16 -14.26 -0.54
N ARG A 239 -2.26 -13.28 -0.62
CA ARG A 239 -2.25 -12.24 -1.64
C ARG A 239 -0.83 -11.98 -2.08
N GLY A 240 -0.66 -11.51 -3.31
CA GLY A 240 0.65 -11.19 -3.87
C GLY A 240 0.63 -9.94 -4.71
N GLN A 241 1.76 -9.27 -4.76
CA GLN A 241 2.03 -8.10 -5.56
C GLN A 241 3.42 -8.19 -6.16
N GLY A 242 3.59 -7.74 -7.41
CA GLY A 242 4.90 -7.73 -8.03
C GLY A 242 4.86 -7.61 -9.55
N PHE A 243 6.04 -7.54 -10.14
CA PHE A 243 6.19 -7.31 -11.58
C PHE A 243 5.81 -8.52 -12.45
N LEU A 244 5.59 -9.68 -11.83
CA LEU A 244 5.04 -10.83 -12.53
C LEU A 244 3.70 -10.50 -13.22
N TRP A 245 2.88 -9.65 -12.61
CA TRP A 245 1.59 -9.20 -13.15
C TRP A 245 1.65 -7.84 -13.85
N GLY A 246 2.73 -7.10 -13.66
CA GLY A 246 2.98 -5.81 -14.30
C GLY A 246 3.53 -4.75 -13.35
N VAL A 247 4.08 -3.72 -13.96
CA VAL A 247 4.55 -2.52 -13.24
C VAL A 247 3.38 -1.60 -12.89
N PRO A 248 3.56 -0.65 -11.95
CA PRO A 248 2.55 0.37 -11.68
C PRO A 248 2.14 1.15 -12.92
N LEU A 249 0.85 1.30 -13.17
CA LEU A 249 0.26 1.95 -14.35
C LEU A 249 -0.45 3.25 -13.95
N GLY A 250 -0.39 4.26 -14.81
CA GLY A 250 -1.25 5.44 -14.66
C GLY A 250 -2.74 5.07 -14.77
N ALA A 251 -3.61 5.94 -14.26
CA ALA A 251 -5.03 5.65 -14.12
C ALA A 251 -5.72 5.19 -15.43
N ASP A 252 -5.39 5.80 -16.56
CA ASP A 252 -6.02 5.42 -17.84
C ASP A 252 -5.59 4.02 -18.30
N ALA A 253 -4.29 3.72 -18.20
CA ALA A 253 -3.76 2.40 -18.55
C ALA A 253 -4.25 1.30 -17.59
N MET A 254 -4.43 1.62 -16.31
CA MET A 254 -5.03 0.70 -15.35
C MET A 254 -6.52 0.45 -15.70
N GLY A 255 -7.26 1.48 -16.06
CA GLY A 255 -8.65 1.33 -16.55
C GLY A 255 -8.74 0.46 -17.81
N ASP A 256 -7.79 0.59 -18.74
CA ASP A 256 -7.71 -0.29 -19.93
C ASP A 256 -7.45 -1.75 -19.52
N LEU A 257 -6.56 -1.98 -18.56
CA LEU A 257 -6.27 -3.30 -18.04
C LEU A 257 -7.49 -3.94 -17.37
N LEU A 258 -8.24 -3.18 -16.56
CA LEU A 258 -9.46 -3.67 -15.94
C LEU A 258 -10.51 -4.06 -16.98
N ARG A 259 -10.66 -3.27 -18.05
CA ARG A 259 -11.56 -3.59 -19.17
C ARG A 259 -11.19 -4.87 -19.93
N GLN A 260 -9.91 -5.17 -20.02
CA GLN A 260 -9.41 -6.36 -20.74
C GLN A 260 -9.53 -7.66 -19.95
N ARG A 261 -9.59 -7.56 -18.60
CA ARG A 261 -9.56 -8.71 -17.70
C ARG A 261 -10.92 -9.02 -17.04
N ASN A 262 -11.93 -8.25 -17.35
CA ASN A 262 -13.32 -8.43 -16.93
C ASN A 262 -14.14 -9.00 -18.12
#